data_86ce2e95ada5ea191e90d846cbd869da
#
_entry.id   86ce2e95ada5ea191e90d846cbd869da
#
_cell.length_a   1.000
_cell.length_b   1.000
_cell.length_c   1.000
_cell.angle_alpha   90.00
_cell.angle_beta   90.00
_cell.angle_gamma   90.00
#
_symmetry.space_group_name_H-M   'P 1'
#
loop_
_entity.id
_entity.type
_entity.pdbx_description
1 polymer ?
#
loop_
_entity_poly.entity_id
_entity_poly.type
_entity_poly.pdbx_seq_one_letter_code
_entity_poly.pdbx_strand_id
1 'polypeptide(L)'
;LGSVGSVIRNYTVEGSSESELLRQFYQAFVTGAQQLENMGTEFARKLTDEERKSLIKEYTAEYYRIRREQLRFIIEHKASLAAVYALYQRLPGDTYLFNGDSDVVYYRTVAEALQESYPESPYLQSLQAEIARMDARISLTSQITEARHPDLELTDIYGKKIRLSSLAGKVVLLDFWSAELG
;
A
#
# COMPACT_ATOMS: atom_id res chain seq x y z
N LEU A 1 -32.04 -7.93 18.29
CA LEU A 1 -30.60 -7.75 18.37
C LEU A 1 -29.99 -8.11 17.01
N GLY A 2 -29.65 -7.09 16.19
CA GLY A 2 -29.04 -7.29 14.88
C GLY A 2 -27.63 -7.93 15.02
N SER A 3 -27.16 -8.62 13.98
CA SER A 3 -25.78 -9.11 13.92
C SER A 3 -24.81 -7.93 14.00
N VAL A 4 -23.61 -8.14 14.55
CA VAL A 4 -22.55 -7.10 14.64
C VAL A 4 -22.29 -6.43 13.29
N GLY A 5 -22.35 -7.18 12.18
CA GLY A 5 -22.24 -6.63 10.82
C GLY A 5 -23.39 -5.70 10.41
N SER A 6 -24.58 -5.84 11.00
CA SER A 6 -25.72 -4.93 10.78
C SER A 6 -25.51 -3.59 11.49
N VAL A 7 -24.92 -3.59 12.67
CA VAL A 7 -24.62 -2.36 13.44
C VAL A 7 -23.57 -1.52 12.72
N ILE A 8 -22.53 -2.14 12.18
CA ILE A 8 -21.46 -1.45 11.45
C ILE A 8 -21.98 -0.72 10.19
N ARG A 9 -23.04 -1.23 9.57
CA ARG A 9 -23.60 -0.67 8.33
C ARG A 9 -24.73 0.35 8.54
N ASN A 10 -25.43 0.26 9.66
CA ASN A 10 -26.69 0.96 9.88
C ASN A 10 -26.68 1.80 11.17
N TYR A 11 -25.65 2.63 11.36
CA TYR A 11 -25.64 3.60 12.44
C TYR A 11 -25.73 5.03 11.89
N THR A 12 -26.32 5.93 12.68
CA THR A 12 -26.35 7.36 12.41
C THR A 12 -25.41 8.07 13.37
N VAL A 13 -24.80 9.15 12.91
CA VAL A 13 -23.96 10.02 13.72
C VAL A 13 -24.59 11.40 13.69
N GLU A 14 -24.79 12.00 14.88
CA GLU A 14 -25.35 13.33 15.01
C GLU A 14 -24.32 14.27 15.69
N GLY A 15 -24.26 15.50 15.24
CA GLY A 15 -23.50 16.58 15.90
C GLY A 15 -22.02 16.68 15.53
N SER A 16 -21.49 15.84 14.59
CA SER A 16 -20.10 15.95 14.14
C SER A 16 -19.99 15.70 12.64
N SER A 17 -19.60 16.73 11.89
CA SER A 17 -19.34 16.64 10.45
C SER A 17 -18.20 15.67 10.13
N GLU A 18 -17.14 15.66 10.95
CA GLU A 18 -16.02 14.73 10.82
C GLU A 18 -16.46 13.26 10.96
N SER A 19 -17.28 12.98 11.96
CA SER A 19 -17.78 11.62 12.18
C SER A 19 -18.74 11.18 11.08
N GLU A 20 -19.53 12.08 10.51
CA GLU A 20 -20.39 11.77 9.38
C GLU A 20 -19.59 11.49 8.10
N LEU A 21 -18.56 12.27 7.81
CA LEU A 21 -17.63 12.02 6.71
C LEU A 21 -16.93 10.66 6.88
N LEU A 22 -16.47 10.36 8.09
CA LEU A 22 -15.84 9.08 8.39
C LEU A 22 -16.80 7.91 8.19
N ARG A 23 -18.05 8.05 8.60
CA ARG A 23 -19.09 7.04 8.40
C ARG A 23 -19.35 6.77 6.92
N GLN A 24 -19.51 7.82 6.12
CA GLN A 24 -19.75 7.71 4.67
C GLN A 24 -18.59 7.01 3.98
N PHE A 25 -17.37 7.45 4.28
CA PHE A 25 -16.15 6.83 3.77
C PHE A 25 -16.09 5.34 4.13
N TYR A 26 -16.26 5.02 5.41
CA TYR A 26 -16.13 3.66 5.92
C TYR A 26 -17.14 2.70 5.28
N GLN A 27 -18.39 3.12 5.11
CA GLN A 27 -19.41 2.30 4.45
C GLN A 27 -19.05 1.97 3.00
N ALA A 28 -18.58 2.95 2.24
CA ALA A 28 -18.13 2.74 0.86
C ALA A 28 -16.90 1.83 0.79
N PHE A 29 -15.91 2.07 1.66
CA PHE A 29 -14.69 1.29 1.71
C PHE A 29 -14.93 -0.18 2.08
N VAL A 30 -15.70 -0.44 3.13
CA VAL A 30 -16.03 -1.81 3.58
C VAL A 30 -16.74 -2.61 2.50
N THR A 31 -17.63 -1.97 1.72
CA THR A 31 -18.31 -2.63 0.61
C THR A 31 -17.32 -3.10 -0.46
N GLY A 32 -16.38 -2.23 -0.87
CA GLY A 32 -15.34 -2.60 -1.83
C GLY A 32 -14.36 -3.64 -1.30
N ALA A 33 -13.92 -3.48 -0.04
CA ALA A 33 -13.04 -4.45 0.61
C ALA A 33 -13.66 -5.85 0.68
N GLN A 34 -14.95 -5.94 0.98
CA GLN A 34 -15.69 -7.21 1.00
C GLN A 34 -15.77 -7.85 -0.39
N GLN A 35 -15.94 -7.04 -1.44
CA GLN A 35 -15.92 -7.54 -2.82
C GLN A 35 -14.56 -8.14 -3.16
N LEU A 36 -13.46 -7.46 -2.83
CA LEU A 36 -12.09 -7.99 -3.02
C LEU A 36 -11.85 -9.27 -2.22
N GLU A 37 -12.32 -9.33 -0.99
CA GLU A 37 -12.20 -10.53 -0.15
C GLU A 37 -12.93 -11.71 -0.79
N ASN A 38 -14.18 -11.51 -1.24
CA ASN A 38 -14.95 -12.54 -1.93
C ASN A 38 -14.24 -13.02 -3.20
N MET A 39 -13.72 -12.11 -4.03
CA MET A 39 -12.93 -12.46 -5.20
C MET A 39 -11.63 -13.18 -4.81
N GLY A 40 -10.99 -12.79 -3.72
CA GLY A 40 -9.80 -13.43 -3.16
C GLY A 40 -10.04 -14.90 -2.82
N THR A 41 -11.20 -15.23 -2.25
CA THR A 41 -11.55 -16.63 -1.94
C THR A 41 -11.72 -17.50 -3.17
N GLU A 42 -12.12 -16.93 -4.31
CA GLU A 42 -12.26 -17.67 -5.57
C GLU A 42 -10.92 -18.20 -6.10
N PHE A 43 -9.79 -17.54 -5.78
CA PHE A 43 -8.46 -18.05 -6.15
C PHE A 43 -8.08 -19.38 -5.49
N ALA A 44 -8.72 -19.75 -4.39
CA ALA A 44 -8.52 -21.02 -3.71
C ALA A 44 -9.19 -22.19 -4.43
N ARG A 45 -10.10 -21.92 -5.38
CA ARG A 45 -10.77 -22.94 -6.19
C ARG A 45 -9.83 -23.47 -7.29
N LYS A 46 -10.13 -24.68 -7.78
CA LYS A 46 -9.46 -25.23 -8.97
C LYS A 46 -9.98 -24.48 -10.20
N LEU A 47 -9.18 -23.56 -10.71
CA LEU A 47 -9.48 -22.72 -11.88
C LEU A 47 -8.67 -23.19 -13.07
N THR A 48 -9.25 -23.07 -14.27
CA THR A 48 -8.51 -23.13 -15.52
C THR A 48 -7.61 -21.88 -15.69
N ASP A 49 -6.67 -21.91 -16.63
CA ASP A 49 -5.79 -20.77 -16.89
C ASP A 49 -6.56 -19.54 -17.38
N GLU A 50 -7.61 -19.73 -18.19
CA GLU A 50 -8.50 -18.66 -18.66
C GLU A 50 -9.31 -18.05 -17.51
N GLU A 51 -9.91 -18.88 -16.66
CA GLU A 51 -10.66 -18.41 -15.48
C GLU A 51 -9.75 -17.64 -14.52
N ARG A 52 -8.54 -18.14 -14.28
CA ARG A 52 -7.56 -17.47 -13.43
C ARG A 52 -7.15 -16.10 -14.00
N LYS A 53 -6.90 -16.00 -15.30
CA LYS A 53 -6.58 -14.72 -15.98
C LYS A 53 -7.74 -13.73 -15.89
N SER A 54 -8.99 -14.19 -16.10
CA SER A 54 -10.17 -13.34 -15.97
C SER A 54 -10.31 -12.81 -14.55
N LEU A 55 -10.20 -13.70 -13.55
CA LEU A 55 -10.30 -13.32 -12.14
C LEU A 55 -9.20 -12.33 -11.71
N ILE A 56 -7.96 -12.51 -12.18
CA ILE A 56 -6.88 -11.54 -11.93
C ILE A 56 -7.23 -10.19 -12.52
N LYS A 57 -7.75 -10.14 -13.75
CA LYS A 57 -8.14 -8.89 -14.41
C LYS A 57 -9.25 -8.18 -13.64
N GLU A 58 -10.27 -8.91 -13.21
CA GLU A 58 -11.41 -8.38 -12.46
C GLU A 58 -10.96 -7.89 -11.07
N TYR A 59 -10.17 -8.68 -10.34
CA TYR A 59 -9.60 -8.31 -9.05
C TYR A 59 -8.76 -7.03 -9.16
N THR A 60 -7.90 -6.96 -10.18
CA THR A 60 -7.06 -5.79 -10.42
C THR A 60 -7.89 -4.53 -10.75
N ALA A 61 -8.93 -4.68 -11.57
CA ALA A 61 -9.83 -3.59 -11.91
C ALA A 61 -10.56 -3.05 -10.66
N GLU A 62 -11.05 -3.96 -9.79
CA GLU A 62 -11.74 -3.61 -8.55
C GLU A 62 -10.79 -2.95 -7.55
N TYR A 63 -9.57 -3.48 -7.39
CA TYR A 63 -8.53 -2.85 -6.58
C TYR A 63 -8.28 -1.39 -6.98
N TYR A 64 -8.08 -1.14 -8.27
CA TYR A 64 -7.85 0.22 -8.76
C TYR A 64 -9.09 1.10 -8.69
N ARG A 65 -10.30 0.53 -8.75
CA ARG A 65 -11.54 1.28 -8.51
C ARG A 65 -11.59 1.79 -7.09
N ILE A 66 -11.39 0.91 -6.10
CA ILE A 66 -11.37 1.26 -4.67
C ILE A 66 -10.29 2.32 -4.40
N ARG A 67 -9.08 2.11 -4.93
CA ARG A 67 -7.97 3.06 -4.75
C ARG A 67 -8.31 4.45 -5.30
N ARG A 68 -8.93 4.55 -6.48
CA ARG A 68 -9.34 5.84 -7.06
C ARG A 68 -10.42 6.53 -6.24
N GLU A 69 -11.41 5.80 -5.78
CA GLU A 69 -12.50 6.34 -4.96
C GLU A 69 -11.98 6.86 -3.63
N GLN A 70 -11.10 6.09 -3.00
CA GLN A 70 -10.47 6.50 -1.74
C GLN A 70 -9.56 7.72 -1.93
N LEU A 71 -8.77 7.75 -3.00
CA LEU A 71 -7.94 8.90 -3.31
C LEU A 71 -8.80 10.15 -3.57
N ARG A 72 -9.91 10.02 -4.30
CA ARG A 72 -10.85 11.12 -4.49
C ARG A 72 -11.35 11.65 -3.16
N PHE A 73 -11.81 10.78 -2.27
CA PHE A 73 -12.26 11.16 -0.93
C PHE A 73 -11.17 11.89 -0.14
N ILE A 74 -9.93 11.37 -0.14
CA ILE A 74 -8.79 11.99 0.54
C ILE A 74 -8.55 13.42 0.03
N ILE A 75 -8.55 13.63 -1.27
CA ILE A 75 -8.28 14.95 -1.88
C ILE A 75 -9.44 15.92 -1.64
N GLU A 76 -10.69 15.46 -1.79
CA GLU A 76 -11.88 16.28 -1.56
C GLU A 76 -12.01 16.72 -0.09
N HIS A 77 -11.54 15.90 0.84
CA HIS A 77 -11.66 16.14 2.29
C HIS A 77 -10.30 16.28 2.99
N LYS A 78 -9.27 16.75 2.29
CA LYS A 78 -7.88 16.81 2.81
C LYS A 78 -7.69 17.59 4.10
N ALA A 79 -8.57 18.56 4.39
CA ALA A 79 -8.56 19.36 5.62
C ALA A 79 -9.35 18.71 6.78
N SER A 80 -9.85 17.48 6.61
CA SER A 80 -10.61 16.70 7.59
C SER A 80 -9.76 15.59 8.20
N LEU A 81 -9.98 15.28 9.48
CA LEU A 81 -9.36 14.12 10.13
C LEU A 81 -9.82 12.79 9.49
N ALA A 82 -10.97 12.75 8.83
CA ALA A 82 -11.43 11.60 8.07
C ALA A 82 -10.47 11.24 6.91
N ALA A 83 -9.78 12.23 6.31
CA ALA A 83 -8.76 11.97 5.28
C ALA A 83 -7.53 11.24 5.85
N VAL A 84 -7.13 11.56 7.09
CA VAL A 84 -6.06 10.81 7.78
C VAL A 84 -6.48 9.36 7.94
N TYR A 85 -7.68 9.11 8.43
CA TYR A 85 -8.20 7.75 8.58
C TYR A 85 -8.20 7.00 7.24
N ALA A 86 -8.61 7.67 6.14
CA ALA A 86 -8.62 7.08 4.81
C ALA A 86 -7.21 6.69 4.32
N LEU A 87 -6.16 7.46 4.62
CA LEU A 87 -4.77 7.13 4.24
C LEU A 87 -4.27 5.81 4.83
N TYR A 88 -4.75 5.44 6.03
CA TYR A 88 -4.29 4.25 6.76
C TYR A 88 -5.19 3.02 6.61
N GLN A 89 -6.12 3.03 5.66
CA GLN A 89 -6.96 1.86 5.45
C GLN A 89 -6.18 0.70 4.84
N ARG A 90 -6.55 -0.51 5.27
CA ARG A 90 -5.98 -1.77 4.80
C ARG A 90 -7.03 -2.57 4.04
N LEU A 91 -6.59 -3.22 2.98
CA LEU A 91 -7.37 -4.20 2.24
C LEU A 91 -7.23 -5.60 2.86
N PRO A 92 -8.07 -6.57 2.47
CA PRO A 92 -7.88 -7.97 2.81
C PRO A 92 -6.45 -8.42 2.53
N GLY A 93 -5.85 -9.19 3.46
CA GLY A 93 -4.44 -9.55 3.41
C GLY A 93 -3.50 -8.55 4.09
N ASP A 94 -4.05 -7.60 4.88
CA ASP A 94 -3.33 -6.63 5.71
C ASP A 94 -2.42 -5.66 4.93
N THR A 95 -2.77 -5.40 3.68
CA THR A 95 -2.02 -4.51 2.79
C THR A 95 -2.57 -3.08 2.86
N TYR A 96 -1.73 -2.11 3.19
CA TYR A 96 -2.08 -0.69 3.06
C TYR A 96 -2.30 -0.32 1.61
N LEU A 97 -3.36 0.43 1.35
CA LEU A 97 -3.72 0.89 0.00
C LEU A 97 -2.77 1.96 -0.54
N PHE A 98 -2.20 2.77 0.37
CA PHE A 98 -1.25 3.85 0.08
C PHE A 98 0.05 3.62 0.84
N ASN A 99 0.94 2.78 0.33
CA ASN A 99 2.23 2.45 0.94
C ASN A 99 3.43 2.55 -0.04
N GLY A 100 3.18 2.89 -1.29
CA GLY A 100 4.22 3.09 -2.29
C GLY A 100 5.01 4.38 -2.05
N ASP A 101 6.23 4.44 -2.55
CA ASP A 101 7.07 5.63 -2.42
C ASP A 101 6.44 6.87 -3.07
N SER A 102 5.72 6.71 -4.18
CA SER A 102 4.97 7.77 -4.82
C SER A 102 3.75 8.27 -4.02
N ASP A 103 3.28 7.48 -3.05
CA ASP A 103 2.09 7.84 -2.28
C ASP A 103 2.37 8.91 -1.21
N VAL A 104 3.62 9.18 -0.89
CA VAL A 104 4.01 10.22 0.08
C VAL A 104 3.41 11.58 -0.25
N VAL A 105 3.15 11.87 -1.52
CA VAL A 105 2.52 13.12 -1.97
C VAL A 105 1.13 13.31 -1.36
N TYR A 106 0.36 12.25 -1.19
CA TYR A 106 -0.99 12.32 -0.61
C TYR A 106 -0.93 12.60 0.90
N TYR A 107 0.04 11.98 1.59
CA TYR A 107 0.30 12.25 3.01
C TYR A 107 0.69 13.70 3.24
N ARG A 108 1.57 14.26 2.41
CA ARG A 108 1.96 15.68 2.47
C ARG A 108 0.77 16.61 2.22
N THR A 109 -0.03 16.32 1.18
CA THR A 109 -1.21 17.13 0.85
C THR A 109 -2.21 17.22 2.01
N VAL A 110 -2.42 16.11 2.71
CA VAL A 110 -3.30 16.07 3.90
C VAL A 110 -2.63 16.78 5.07
N ALA A 111 -1.34 16.56 5.31
CA ALA A 111 -0.61 17.22 6.42
C ALA A 111 -0.60 18.75 6.26
N GLU A 112 -0.37 19.26 5.06
CA GLU A 112 -0.42 20.70 4.74
C GLU A 112 -1.80 21.30 5.04
N ALA A 113 -2.87 20.64 4.59
CA ALA A 113 -4.23 21.11 4.83
C ALA A 113 -4.63 21.04 6.31
N LEU A 114 -4.19 20.01 7.03
CA LEU A 114 -4.45 19.87 8.48
C LEU A 114 -3.64 20.85 9.32
N GLN A 115 -2.47 21.29 8.85
CA GLN A 115 -1.70 22.32 9.54
C GLN A 115 -2.49 23.62 9.69
N GLU A 116 -3.38 23.93 8.74
CA GLU A 116 -4.26 25.10 8.80
C GLU A 116 -5.49 24.86 9.70
N SER A 117 -6.08 23.67 9.62
CA SER A 117 -7.36 23.34 10.27
C SER A 117 -7.19 22.81 11.70
N TYR A 118 -6.14 22.01 11.94
CA TYR A 118 -5.90 21.27 13.19
C TYR A 118 -4.42 21.26 13.58
N PRO A 119 -3.76 22.44 13.77
CA PRO A 119 -2.31 22.53 13.98
C PRO A 119 -1.79 21.77 15.21
N GLU A 120 -2.62 21.66 16.25
CA GLU A 120 -2.26 20.98 17.51
C GLU A 120 -2.69 19.50 17.55
N SER A 121 -3.20 18.96 16.43
CA SER A 121 -3.73 17.60 16.40
C SER A 121 -2.61 16.55 16.54
N PRO A 122 -2.75 15.56 17.44
CA PRO A 122 -1.84 14.41 17.51
C PRO A 122 -1.81 13.61 16.20
N TYR A 123 -2.90 13.62 15.45
CA TYR A 123 -2.98 12.95 14.14
C TYR A 123 -2.09 13.63 13.11
N LEU A 124 -1.99 14.97 13.12
CA LEU A 124 -1.06 15.71 12.28
C LEU A 124 0.39 15.38 12.63
N GLN A 125 0.73 15.31 13.91
CA GLN A 125 2.08 14.94 14.36
C GLN A 125 2.44 13.52 13.92
N SER A 126 1.51 12.58 14.05
CA SER A 126 1.69 11.19 13.58
C SER A 126 1.89 11.11 12.07
N LEU A 127 1.13 11.92 11.31
CA LEU A 127 1.22 11.99 9.86
C LEU A 127 2.58 12.55 9.40
N GLN A 128 3.06 13.61 10.06
CA GLN A 128 4.38 14.19 9.80
C GLN A 128 5.51 13.20 10.10
N ALA A 129 5.39 12.43 11.19
CA ALA A 129 6.36 11.37 11.51
C ALA A 129 6.35 10.24 10.45
N GLU A 130 5.18 9.90 9.91
CA GLU A 130 5.09 8.91 8.81
C GLU A 130 5.72 9.43 7.52
N ILE A 131 5.47 10.68 7.15
CA ILE A 131 6.11 11.33 6.00
C ILE A 131 7.62 11.27 6.13
N ALA A 132 8.17 11.61 7.30
CA ALA A 132 9.61 11.54 7.55
C ALA A 132 10.18 10.12 7.38
N ARG A 133 9.43 9.08 7.80
CA ARG A 133 9.81 7.68 7.59
C ARG A 133 9.78 7.28 6.12
N MET A 134 8.75 7.70 5.38
CA MET A 134 8.65 7.45 3.94
C MET A 134 9.79 8.12 3.17
N ASP A 135 10.13 9.37 3.50
CA ASP A 135 11.23 10.11 2.89
C ASP A 135 12.59 9.46 3.17
N ALA A 136 12.82 9.01 4.40
CA ALA A 136 14.03 8.29 4.74
C ALA A 136 14.16 6.98 3.94
N ARG A 137 13.06 6.23 3.77
CA ARG A 137 13.01 5.02 2.93
C ARG A 137 13.31 5.33 1.47
N ILE A 138 12.67 6.35 0.90
CA ILE A 138 12.89 6.79 -0.49
C ILE A 138 14.36 7.18 -0.70
N SER A 139 14.92 7.98 0.20
CA SER A 139 16.33 8.39 0.16
C SER A 139 17.27 7.19 0.21
N LEU A 140 17.01 6.24 1.11
CA LEU A 140 17.83 5.03 1.23
C LEU A 140 17.76 4.18 -0.06
N THR A 141 16.55 4.00 -0.62
CA THR A 141 16.36 3.25 -1.86
C THR A 141 17.09 3.91 -3.03
N SER A 142 17.04 5.25 -3.14
CA SER A 142 17.78 6.00 -4.16
C SER A 142 19.29 5.81 -4.02
N GLN A 143 19.83 5.89 -2.80
CA GLN A 143 21.27 5.67 -2.53
C GLN A 143 21.70 4.25 -2.91
N ILE A 144 20.87 3.23 -2.62
CA ILE A 144 21.15 1.83 -3.00
C ILE A 144 21.15 1.70 -4.53
N THR A 145 20.23 2.37 -5.21
CA THR A 145 20.11 2.31 -6.69
C THR A 145 21.28 3.04 -7.37
N GLU A 146 21.75 4.14 -6.78
CA GLU A 146 22.90 4.91 -7.28
C GLU A 146 24.25 4.28 -6.91
N ALA A 147 24.29 3.50 -5.83
CA ALA A 147 25.49 2.78 -5.44
C ALA A 147 25.87 1.79 -6.55
N ARG A 148 27.05 1.99 -7.15
CA ARG A 148 27.62 1.00 -8.07
C ARG A 148 27.77 -0.32 -7.30
N HIS A 149 27.20 -1.39 -7.84
CA HIS A 149 27.40 -2.72 -7.28
C HIS A 149 28.89 -3.01 -7.15
N PRO A 150 29.36 -3.56 -6.02
CA PRO A 150 30.72 -4.02 -5.94
C PRO A 150 30.95 -5.00 -7.09
N ASP A 151 32.06 -4.81 -7.83
CA ASP A 151 32.41 -5.71 -8.93
C ASP A 151 32.95 -7.01 -8.34
N LEU A 152 32.04 -7.90 -7.97
CA LEU A 152 32.37 -9.20 -7.41
C LEU A 152 33.09 -10.04 -8.46
N GLU A 153 34.27 -10.55 -8.11
CA GLU A 153 35.02 -11.53 -8.89
C GLU A 153 34.88 -12.89 -8.21
N LEU A 154 34.26 -13.82 -8.89
CA LEU A 154 34.05 -15.20 -8.43
C LEU A 154 34.76 -16.18 -9.37
N THR A 155 35.25 -17.29 -8.83
CA THR A 155 35.85 -18.35 -9.62
C THR A 155 34.80 -19.46 -9.83
N ASP A 156 34.55 -19.85 -11.09
CA ASP A 156 33.67 -20.93 -11.44
C ASP A 156 34.28 -22.32 -11.12
N ILE A 157 33.53 -23.37 -11.29
CA ILE A 157 33.96 -24.75 -11.05
C ILE A 157 35.11 -25.22 -11.94
N TYR A 158 35.39 -24.47 -12.98
CA TYR A 158 36.53 -24.73 -13.93
C TYR A 158 37.74 -23.87 -13.61
N GLY A 159 37.74 -23.07 -12.54
CA GLY A 159 38.81 -22.18 -12.16
C GLY A 159 38.87 -20.86 -12.92
N LYS A 160 37.85 -20.55 -13.74
CA LYS A 160 37.77 -19.30 -14.49
C LYS A 160 37.18 -18.20 -13.62
N LYS A 161 37.84 -17.06 -13.63
CA LYS A 161 37.34 -15.84 -12.95
C LYS A 161 36.25 -15.16 -13.76
N ILE A 162 35.10 -14.90 -13.11
CA ILE A 162 33.98 -14.19 -13.69
C ILE A 162 33.73 -12.94 -12.82
N ARG A 163 33.67 -11.79 -13.46
CA ARG A 163 33.32 -10.53 -12.81
C ARG A 163 31.87 -10.20 -13.04
N LEU A 164 31.21 -9.67 -12.03
CA LEU A 164 29.80 -9.24 -12.13
C LEU A 164 29.63 -8.20 -13.24
N SER A 165 30.58 -7.27 -13.39
CA SER A 165 30.61 -6.26 -14.46
C SER A 165 30.62 -6.86 -15.86
N SER A 166 31.18 -8.07 -16.05
CA SER A 166 31.20 -8.76 -17.35
C SER A 166 29.82 -9.26 -17.79
N LEU A 167 28.83 -9.23 -16.89
CA LEU A 167 27.45 -9.63 -17.15
C LEU A 167 26.53 -8.42 -17.37
N ALA A 168 27.10 -7.22 -17.55
CA ALA A 168 26.33 -6.01 -17.83
C ALA A 168 25.40 -6.22 -19.04
N GLY A 169 24.15 -5.75 -18.91
CA GLY A 169 23.10 -5.94 -19.93
C GLY A 169 22.39 -7.30 -19.90
N LYS A 170 22.73 -8.19 -18.97
CA LYS A 170 22.05 -9.46 -18.73
C LYS A 170 21.26 -9.41 -17.42
N VAL A 171 20.19 -10.22 -17.35
CA VAL A 171 19.52 -10.47 -16.07
C VAL A 171 20.34 -11.50 -15.30
N VAL A 172 20.75 -11.15 -14.08
CA VAL A 172 21.57 -12.01 -13.21
C VAL A 172 20.80 -12.31 -11.94
N LEU A 173 20.63 -13.59 -11.61
CA LEU A 173 20.13 -14.04 -10.32
C LEU A 173 21.33 -14.38 -9.43
N LEU A 174 21.43 -13.72 -8.28
CA LEU A 174 22.41 -14.03 -7.26
C LEU A 174 21.76 -14.89 -6.18
N ASP A 175 22.28 -16.08 -5.96
CA ASP A 175 21.87 -16.98 -4.89
C ASP A 175 23.00 -17.10 -3.85
N PHE A 176 22.71 -16.75 -2.60
CA PHE A 176 23.64 -16.84 -1.48
C PHE A 176 23.25 -18.01 -0.60
N TRP A 177 24.05 -19.05 -0.62
CA TRP A 177 23.81 -20.25 0.20
C TRP A 177 25.03 -20.62 1.03
N SER A 178 24.81 -21.32 2.12
CA SER A 178 25.85 -21.87 2.98
C SER A 178 25.55 -23.33 3.29
N ALA A 179 26.58 -24.17 3.27
CA ALA A 179 26.45 -25.59 3.61
C ALA A 179 26.05 -25.82 5.09
N GLU A 180 26.17 -24.80 5.95
CA GLU A 180 25.79 -24.84 7.36
C GLU A 180 24.28 -24.56 7.59
N LEU A 181 23.57 -24.12 6.55
CA LEU A 181 22.15 -23.79 6.58
C LEU A 181 21.27 -24.81 5.85
N GLY A 182 21.86 -25.93 5.43
CA GLY A 182 21.17 -27.04 4.76
C GLY A 182 20.74 -28.13 5.75
#